data_17d761e5c7ac1432ba0a77be8b706bf3
#
_entry.id   17d761e5c7ac1432ba0a77be8b706bf3
#
_cell.length_a   1.000
_cell.length_b   1.000
_cell.length_c   1.000
_cell.angle_alpha   90.00
_cell.angle_beta   90.00
_cell.angle_gamma   90.00
#
_symmetry.space_group_name_H-M   'P 1'
#
loop_
_entity.id
_entity.type
_entity.pdbx_description
1 polymer ?
#
loop_
_entity_poly.entity_id
_entity_poly.type
_entity_poly.pdbx_seq_one_letter_code
_entity_poly.pdbx_strand_id
1 'polypeptide(L)'
;MGSISAAAARRSRASLLDPNVVLPFLSSFLSFVFAVMVADQWLRRRQPYQLVWTIGLLWYGISAGTEFVGGAWGWNEGLYRAWYLIGAFFVAAYLGMGTVYLLRNTRFGYFVAFSVFAGGLFSILSAVARAREGDPVSAGVVPMVVGFAAVAAIAIAAATRLQRPAAASVSAGILVIASIVVAVLTLTVPVAAPGFALDPATGVPTGEALPADLRVLTPPFNIAGAFALVFGAVYSAYIFMPKRRVLRVAGGPPIIGPLARGVAVVVNFFASIPGAVGALRRGTLNSRVPATMLIALGGFIPGWTSGLNRFGVTWSFYLGEFLGVLFIFVGFLVSIEVFSDIRLPFTRIVLARRDRTATGLEPPESETASG
;
A
#
# COMPACT_ATOMS: atom_id res chain seq x y z
N MET A 1 -3.93 40.40 32.48
CA MET A 1 -3.32 39.05 32.32
C MET A 1 -4.32 37.99 31.83
N GLY A 2 -5.61 38.13 31.97
CA GLY A 2 -6.61 37.10 31.54
C GLY A 2 -6.90 37.01 30.05
N SER A 3 -6.74 38.09 29.26
CA SER A 3 -7.08 38.11 27.83
C SER A 3 -6.10 37.36 26.92
N ILE A 4 -4.81 37.35 27.27
CA ILE A 4 -3.76 36.63 26.51
C ILE A 4 -3.91 35.12 26.67
N SER A 5 -4.27 34.64 27.86
CA SER A 5 -4.53 33.22 28.15
C SER A 5 -5.76 32.69 27.38
N ALA A 6 -6.84 33.49 27.30
CA ALA A 6 -8.05 33.09 26.57
C ALA A 6 -7.85 33.07 25.03
N ALA A 7 -7.06 33.98 24.48
CA ALA A 7 -6.71 34.02 23.07
C ALA A 7 -5.76 32.87 22.68
N ALA A 8 -4.79 32.54 23.53
CA ALA A 8 -3.90 31.39 23.35
C ALA A 8 -4.67 30.06 23.43
N ALA A 9 -5.60 29.92 24.39
CA ALA A 9 -6.46 28.76 24.51
C ALA A 9 -7.46 28.60 23.33
N ARG A 10 -7.95 29.70 22.78
CA ARG A 10 -8.79 29.67 21.55
C ARG A 10 -7.98 29.31 20.32
N ARG A 11 -6.75 29.84 20.16
CA ARG A 11 -5.84 29.40 19.07
C ARG A 11 -5.50 27.92 19.18
N SER A 12 -5.22 27.42 20.38
CA SER A 12 -4.97 26.00 20.64
C SER A 12 -6.17 25.12 20.29
N ARG A 13 -7.40 25.52 20.65
CA ARG A 13 -8.61 24.76 20.30
C ARG A 13 -8.95 24.81 18.81
N ALA A 14 -8.74 25.94 18.15
CA ALA A 14 -8.94 26.05 16.70
C ALA A 14 -7.95 25.19 15.93
N SER A 15 -6.71 25.06 16.41
CA SER A 15 -5.70 24.19 15.79
C SER A 15 -5.99 22.70 15.93
N LEU A 16 -6.64 22.25 17.01
CA LEU A 16 -7.00 20.84 17.21
C LEU A 16 -8.18 20.39 16.36
N LEU A 17 -8.99 21.32 15.83
CA LEU A 17 -10.08 21.03 14.88
C LEU A 17 -9.66 21.25 13.43
N ASP A 18 -8.39 21.58 13.19
CA ASP A 18 -7.84 21.70 11.84
C ASP A 18 -7.88 20.32 11.15
N PRO A 19 -8.45 20.22 9.94
CA PRO A 19 -8.41 19.00 9.15
C PRO A 19 -7.01 18.39 9.02
N ASN A 20 -5.96 19.23 8.97
CA ASN A 20 -4.56 18.82 8.94
C ASN A 20 -4.05 18.16 10.23
N VAL A 21 -4.81 18.25 11.31
CA VAL A 21 -4.52 17.58 12.60
C VAL A 21 -5.47 16.39 12.81
N VAL A 22 -6.78 16.63 12.55
CA VAL A 22 -7.83 15.62 12.79
C VAL A 22 -7.69 14.42 11.86
N LEU A 23 -7.47 14.66 10.57
CA LEU A 23 -7.38 13.55 9.59
C LEU A 23 -6.17 12.64 9.83
N PRO A 24 -4.94 13.15 10.06
CA PRO A 24 -3.81 12.31 10.44
C PRO A 24 -4.05 11.54 11.75
N PHE A 25 -4.68 12.17 12.75
CA PHE A 25 -5.06 11.47 13.99
C PHE A 25 -5.99 10.29 13.72
N LEU A 26 -7.06 10.51 12.94
CA LEU A 26 -8.02 9.46 12.59
C LEU A 26 -7.35 8.36 11.76
N SER A 27 -6.47 8.72 10.82
CA SER A 27 -5.71 7.77 10.01
C SER A 27 -4.80 6.90 10.88
N SER A 28 -4.07 7.53 11.79
CA SER A 28 -3.19 6.87 12.74
C SER A 28 -3.98 5.90 13.65
N PHE A 29 -5.03 6.41 14.29
CA PHE A 29 -5.87 5.61 15.18
C PHE A 29 -6.49 4.39 14.48
N LEU A 30 -7.10 4.62 13.31
CA LEU A 30 -7.72 3.56 12.52
C LEU A 30 -6.69 2.51 12.08
N SER A 31 -5.49 2.95 11.68
CA SER A 31 -4.40 2.06 11.28
C SER A 31 -3.91 1.18 12.42
N PHE A 32 -3.78 1.72 13.64
CA PHE A 32 -3.41 0.93 14.81
C PHE A 32 -4.49 -0.07 15.20
N VAL A 33 -5.77 0.33 15.21
CA VAL A 33 -6.89 -0.58 15.45
C VAL A 33 -6.86 -1.72 14.44
N PHE A 34 -6.66 -1.39 13.17
CA PHE A 34 -6.60 -2.39 12.10
C PHE A 34 -5.36 -3.29 12.23
N ALA A 35 -4.20 -2.74 12.54
CA ALA A 35 -2.98 -3.52 12.79
C ALA A 35 -3.18 -4.54 13.91
N VAL A 36 -3.81 -4.14 15.02
CA VAL A 36 -4.14 -5.01 16.15
C VAL A 36 -5.07 -6.16 15.72
N MET A 37 -6.09 -5.87 14.90
CA MET A 37 -7.02 -6.90 14.40
C MET A 37 -6.32 -7.89 13.47
N VAL A 38 -5.44 -7.43 12.59
CA VAL A 38 -4.69 -8.31 11.67
C VAL A 38 -3.62 -9.11 12.43
N ALA A 39 -2.97 -8.50 13.45
CA ALA A 39 -2.03 -9.17 14.32
C ALA A 39 -2.69 -10.32 15.11
N ASP A 40 -3.89 -10.09 15.67
CA ASP A 40 -4.66 -11.15 16.35
C ASP A 40 -4.96 -12.33 15.40
N GLN A 41 -5.33 -12.03 14.16
CA GLN A 41 -5.53 -13.06 13.14
C GLN A 41 -4.24 -13.80 12.79
N TRP A 42 -3.12 -13.08 12.67
CA TRP A 42 -1.83 -13.71 12.44
C TRP A 42 -1.45 -14.66 13.57
N LEU A 43 -1.65 -14.27 14.80
CA LEU A 43 -1.37 -15.15 15.96
C LEU A 43 -2.16 -16.47 15.89
N ARG A 44 -3.38 -16.44 15.34
CA ARG A 44 -4.25 -17.61 15.21
C ARG A 44 -3.98 -18.45 13.98
N ARG A 45 -3.75 -17.80 12.82
CA ARG A 45 -3.67 -18.49 11.52
C ARG A 45 -2.25 -18.66 11.02
N ARG A 46 -1.28 -17.92 11.57
CA ARG A 46 0.15 -17.94 11.23
C ARG A 46 0.45 -17.77 9.74
N GLN A 47 -0.40 -17.04 9.02
CA GLN A 47 -0.17 -16.79 7.59
C GLN A 47 0.83 -15.64 7.39
N PRO A 48 1.89 -15.79 6.56
CA PRO A 48 2.93 -14.79 6.39
C PRO A 48 2.40 -13.42 5.91
N TYR A 49 1.39 -13.41 5.03
CA TYR A 49 0.81 -12.16 4.53
C TYR A 49 0.17 -11.32 5.63
N GLN A 50 -0.40 -11.95 6.67
CA GLN A 50 -1.00 -11.23 7.80
C GLN A 50 0.05 -10.53 8.65
N LEU A 51 1.20 -11.17 8.89
CA LEU A 51 2.32 -10.54 9.59
C LEU A 51 2.84 -9.31 8.83
N VAL A 52 3.06 -9.46 7.52
CA VAL A 52 3.59 -8.37 6.70
C VAL A 52 2.59 -7.21 6.60
N TRP A 53 1.28 -7.51 6.48
CA TRP A 53 0.26 -6.47 6.54
C TRP A 53 0.19 -5.80 7.91
N THR A 54 0.34 -6.54 9.01
CA THR A 54 0.42 -5.94 10.35
C THR A 54 1.57 -4.93 10.42
N ILE A 55 2.75 -5.29 9.92
CA ILE A 55 3.91 -4.41 9.87
C ILE A 55 3.61 -3.17 8.99
N GLY A 56 3.03 -3.36 7.80
CA GLY A 56 2.66 -2.25 6.91
C GLY A 56 1.65 -1.30 7.53
N LEU A 57 0.65 -1.82 8.27
CA LEU A 57 -0.34 -1.02 8.98
C LEU A 57 0.25 -0.29 10.20
N LEU A 58 1.22 -0.90 10.91
CA LEU A 58 1.97 -0.21 11.96
C LEU A 58 2.77 0.96 11.37
N TRP A 59 3.44 0.76 10.23
CA TRP A 59 4.13 1.86 9.53
C TRP A 59 3.16 2.95 9.11
N TYR A 60 1.98 2.58 8.61
CA TYR A 60 0.95 3.57 8.25
C TYR A 60 0.51 4.38 9.47
N GLY A 61 0.19 3.70 10.58
CA GLY A 61 -0.21 4.36 11.82
C GLY A 61 0.87 5.27 12.39
N ILE A 62 2.14 4.86 12.34
CA ILE A 62 3.27 5.69 12.80
C ILE A 62 3.47 6.89 11.87
N SER A 63 3.42 6.71 10.53
CA SER A 63 3.54 7.83 9.58
C SER A 63 2.47 8.89 9.81
N ALA A 64 1.20 8.51 9.80
CA ALA A 64 0.10 9.42 10.09
C ALA A 64 0.18 10.00 11.51
N GLY A 65 0.70 9.22 12.48
CA GLY A 65 0.96 9.70 13.84
C GLY A 65 2.02 10.79 13.91
N THR A 66 3.06 10.72 13.10
CA THR A 66 4.08 11.79 13.01
C THR A 66 3.49 13.07 12.42
N GLU A 67 2.58 12.97 11.45
CA GLU A 67 1.86 14.11 10.86
C GLU A 67 0.93 14.76 11.88
N PHE A 68 0.19 13.95 12.63
CA PHE A 68 -0.62 14.43 13.74
C PHE A 68 0.22 15.18 14.79
N VAL A 69 1.33 14.59 15.24
CA VAL A 69 2.22 15.21 16.22
C VAL A 69 2.84 16.48 15.68
N GLY A 70 3.30 16.47 14.42
CA GLY A 70 3.87 17.66 13.77
C GLY A 70 2.87 18.78 13.57
N GLY A 71 1.61 18.45 13.19
CA GLY A 71 0.54 19.41 13.04
C GLY A 71 0.05 20.01 14.37
N ALA A 72 -0.01 19.19 15.43
CA ALA A 72 -0.53 19.63 16.74
C ALA A 72 0.51 20.38 17.61
N TRP A 73 1.77 19.94 17.59
CA TRP A 73 2.82 20.46 18.48
C TRP A 73 4.03 21.04 17.77
N GLY A 74 4.05 20.96 16.44
CA GLY A 74 5.14 21.47 15.62
C GLY A 74 6.13 20.41 15.19
N TRP A 75 6.84 20.70 14.11
CA TRP A 75 7.81 19.83 13.50
C TRP A 75 9.21 20.05 14.08
N ASN A 76 9.98 18.98 14.14
CA ASN A 76 11.41 18.98 14.39
C ASN A 76 12.09 17.98 13.47
N GLU A 77 13.42 18.04 13.40
CA GLU A 77 14.22 17.20 12.50
C GLU A 77 13.99 15.69 12.72
N GLY A 78 13.94 15.23 13.98
CA GLY A 78 13.73 13.81 14.28
C GLY A 78 12.38 13.30 13.83
N LEU A 79 11.32 14.08 14.10
CA LEU A 79 9.95 13.77 13.67
C LEU A 79 9.83 13.77 12.13
N TYR A 80 10.48 14.75 11.48
CA TYR A 80 10.48 14.86 10.03
C TYR A 80 11.23 13.71 9.34
N ARG A 81 12.37 13.29 9.88
CA ARG A 81 13.10 12.10 9.40
C ARG A 81 12.27 10.83 9.54
N ALA A 82 11.60 10.65 10.69
CA ALA A 82 10.73 9.51 10.94
C ALA A 82 9.54 9.49 9.96
N TRP A 83 8.87 10.63 9.77
CA TRP A 83 7.80 10.80 8.81
C TRP A 83 8.23 10.41 7.40
N TYR A 84 9.35 10.96 6.94
CA TYR A 84 9.83 10.73 5.59
C TYR A 84 10.27 9.26 5.38
N LEU A 85 11.05 8.71 6.32
CA LEU A 85 11.49 7.32 6.24
C LEU A 85 10.30 6.36 6.17
N ILE A 86 9.34 6.53 7.06
CA ILE A 86 8.25 5.58 7.19
C ILE A 86 7.22 5.81 6.06
N GLY A 87 6.78 7.04 5.84
CA GLY A 87 5.78 7.37 4.83
C GLY A 87 6.26 7.17 3.40
N ALA A 88 7.48 7.65 3.09
CA ALA A 88 7.99 7.61 1.73
C ALA A 88 8.63 6.27 1.33
N PHE A 89 9.11 5.44 2.27
CA PHE A 89 9.78 4.20 1.93
C PHE A 89 9.01 2.96 2.39
N PHE A 90 8.37 2.96 3.58
CA PHE A 90 7.91 1.71 4.19
C PHE A 90 6.43 1.42 3.96
N VAL A 91 5.54 2.40 4.08
CA VAL A 91 4.09 2.18 4.08
C VAL A 91 3.65 1.40 2.84
N ALA A 92 3.82 1.96 1.64
CA ALA A 92 3.38 1.33 0.41
C ALA A 92 4.09 -0.01 0.15
N ALA A 93 5.41 -0.06 0.41
CA ALA A 93 6.23 -1.23 0.16
C ALA A 93 5.82 -2.44 1.02
N TYR A 94 5.59 -2.25 2.32
CA TYR A 94 5.20 -3.34 3.22
C TYR A 94 3.74 -3.76 3.02
N LEU A 95 2.81 -2.84 2.77
CA LEU A 95 1.43 -3.18 2.42
C LEU A 95 1.38 -3.98 1.11
N GLY A 96 2.12 -3.53 0.09
CA GLY A 96 2.27 -4.25 -1.17
C GLY A 96 2.89 -5.64 -0.99
N MET A 97 3.93 -5.74 -0.14
CA MET A 97 4.59 -7.01 0.15
C MET A 97 3.65 -8.03 0.80
N GLY A 98 2.71 -7.60 1.65
CA GLY A 98 1.65 -8.45 2.18
C GLY A 98 0.81 -9.08 1.06
N THR A 99 0.48 -8.31 0.02
CA THR A 99 -0.25 -8.80 -1.15
C THR A 99 0.61 -9.77 -1.99
N VAL A 100 1.92 -9.53 -2.09
CA VAL A 100 2.84 -10.48 -2.75
C VAL A 100 2.83 -11.84 -2.04
N TYR A 101 2.86 -11.86 -0.72
CA TYR A 101 2.73 -13.09 0.06
C TYR A 101 1.36 -13.76 -0.09
N LEU A 102 0.27 -12.99 -0.17
CA LEU A 102 -1.06 -13.52 -0.42
C LEU A 102 -1.12 -14.26 -1.77
N LEU A 103 -0.49 -13.71 -2.78
CA LEU A 103 -0.49 -14.25 -4.16
C LEU A 103 0.73 -15.11 -4.49
N ARG A 104 1.51 -15.54 -3.50
CA ARG A 104 2.80 -16.25 -3.67
C ARG A 104 2.72 -17.53 -4.52
N ASN A 105 1.58 -18.22 -4.50
CA ASN A 105 1.39 -19.46 -5.27
C ASN A 105 1.00 -19.19 -6.73
N THR A 106 0.86 -17.95 -7.14
CA THR A 106 0.51 -17.53 -8.50
C THR A 106 1.75 -17.07 -9.26
N ARG A 107 1.57 -16.63 -10.51
CA ARG A 107 2.63 -16.00 -11.30
C ARG A 107 2.75 -14.49 -11.06
N PHE A 108 2.16 -13.98 -9.99
CA PHE A 108 2.18 -12.57 -9.65
C PHE A 108 3.60 -12.02 -9.43
N GLY A 109 4.56 -12.86 -9.07
CA GLY A 109 5.97 -12.48 -8.96
C GLY A 109 6.56 -11.83 -10.21
N TYR A 110 6.11 -12.18 -11.42
CA TYR A 110 6.53 -11.48 -12.65
C TYR A 110 6.02 -10.04 -12.69
N PHE A 111 4.81 -9.79 -12.20
CA PHE A 111 4.26 -8.45 -12.08
C PHE A 111 5.04 -7.63 -11.03
N VAL A 112 5.41 -8.25 -9.91
CA VAL A 112 6.26 -7.62 -8.88
C VAL A 112 7.62 -7.24 -9.47
N ALA A 113 8.27 -8.13 -10.21
CA ALA A 113 9.52 -7.84 -10.91
C ALA A 113 9.38 -6.64 -11.86
N PHE A 114 8.33 -6.63 -12.68
CA PHE A 114 8.00 -5.49 -13.54
C PHE A 114 7.81 -4.20 -12.73
N SER A 115 7.08 -4.26 -11.61
CA SER A 115 6.78 -3.08 -10.78
C SER A 115 8.03 -2.50 -10.13
N VAL A 116 8.95 -3.36 -9.66
CA VAL A 116 10.25 -2.94 -9.10
C VAL A 116 11.09 -2.23 -10.19
N PHE A 117 11.19 -2.83 -11.38
CA PHE A 117 11.91 -2.23 -12.49
C PHE A 117 11.28 -0.90 -12.93
N ALA A 118 9.95 -0.84 -13.07
CA ALA A 118 9.23 0.39 -13.37
C ALA A 118 9.51 1.48 -12.32
N GLY A 119 9.50 1.12 -11.02
CA GLY A 119 9.88 2.03 -9.94
C GLY A 119 11.28 2.60 -10.11
N GLY A 120 12.25 1.77 -10.51
CA GLY A 120 13.60 2.22 -10.86
C GLY A 120 13.61 3.21 -12.02
N LEU A 121 12.82 2.96 -13.08
CA LEU A 121 12.69 3.89 -14.21
C LEU A 121 12.02 5.22 -13.81
N PHE A 122 11.05 5.18 -12.87
CA PHE A 122 10.45 6.41 -12.33
C PHE A 122 11.45 7.28 -11.57
N SER A 123 12.55 6.73 -11.05
CA SER A 123 13.64 7.52 -10.47
C SER A 123 14.30 8.45 -11.50
N ILE A 124 14.36 8.05 -12.78
CA ILE A 124 14.85 8.91 -13.86
C ILE A 124 13.93 10.14 -14.02
N LEU A 125 12.60 9.92 -14.08
CA LEU A 125 11.62 11.00 -14.20
C LEU A 125 11.67 11.93 -12.98
N SER A 126 11.81 11.35 -11.78
CA SER A 126 11.97 12.10 -10.53
C SER A 126 13.24 12.97 -10.57
N ALA A 127 14.36 12.45 -11.02
CA ALA A 127 15.62 13.20 -11.13
C ALA A 127 15.52 14.35 -12.16
N VAL A 128 14.89 14.11 -13.32
CA VAL A 128 14.65 15.14 -14.33
C VAL A 128 13.77 16.27 -13.78
N ALA A 129 12.71 15.93 -13.05
CA ALA A 129 11.84 16.93 -12.44
C ALA A 129 12.61 17.80 -11.45
N ARG A 130 13.42 17.19 -10.56
CA ARG A 130 14.23 17.92 -9.57
C ARG A 130 15.30 18.80 -10.19
N ALA A 131 15.95 18.34 -11.24
CA ALA A 131 16.93 19.15 -11.97
C ALA A 131 16.29 20.42 -12.55
N ARG A 132 15.03 20.35 -12.99
CA ARG A 132 14.26 21.52 -13.45
C ARG A 132 13.91 22.49 -12.32
N GLU A 133 13.75 21.99 -11.10
CA GLU A 133 13.48 22.76 -9.88
C GLU A 133 14.76 23.36 -9.26
N GLY A 134 15.93 23.10 -9.85
CA GLY A 134 17.23 23.60 -9.36
C GLY A 134 17.87 22.74 -8.26
N ASP A 135 17.36 21.54 -8.02
CA ASP A 135 17.88 20.57 -7.05
C ASP A 135 18.32 19.27 -7.76
N PRO A 136 19.44 19.29 -8.52
CA PRO A 136 19.87 18.18 -9.33
C PRO A 136 20.39 17.01 -8.47
N VAL A 137 20.09 15.78 -8.90
CA VAL A 137 20.62 14.55 -8.31
C VAL A 137 22.07 14.36 -8.72
N SER A 138 22.90 13.90 -7.80
CA SER A 138 24.34 13.62 -8.05
C SER A 138 24.53 12.59 -9.16
N ALA A 139 25.56 12.81 -9.97
CA ALA A 139 25.92 11.90 -11.05
C ALA A 139 26.19 10.48 -10.50
N GLY A 140 25.60 9.47 -11.14
CA GLY A 140 25.75 8.06 -10.73
C GLY A 140 24.64 7.53 -9.80
N VAL A 141 23.92 8.37 -9.03
CA VAL A 141 22.85 7.89 -8.14
C VAL A 141 21.71 7.28 -8.93
N VAL A 142 21.22 7.94 -9.97
CA VAL A 142 20.13 7.42 -10.81
C VAL A 142 20.50 6.10 -11.50
N PRO A 143 21.64 5.99 -12.22
CA PRO A 143 22.09 4.71 -12.77
C PRO A 143 22.22 3.61 -11.72
N MET A 144 22.69 3.92 -10.53
CA MET A 144 22.80 2.97 -9.41
C MET A 144 21.40 2.46 -9.01
N VAL A 145 20.42 3.36 -8.80
CA VAL A 145 19.05 2.98 -8.42
C VAL A 145 18.40 2.11 -9.50
N VAL A 146 18.51 2.50 -10.77
CA VAL A 146 17.99 1.74 -11.91
C VAL A 146 18.67 0.36 -12.00
N GLY A 147 20.00 0.32 -11.83
CA GLY A 147 20.79 -0.92 -11.82
C GLY A 147 20.33 -1.88 -10.71
N PHE A 148 20.19 -1.40 -9.47
CA PHE A 148 19.68 -2.22 -8.37
C PHE A 148 18.24 -2.68 -8.61
N ALA A 149 17.36 -1.82 -9.13
CA ALA A 149 15.99 -2.20 -9.45
C ALA A 149 15.94 -3.26 -10.56
N ALA A 150 16.81 -3.17 -11.57
CA ALA A 150 16.93 -4.17 -12.63
C ALA A 150 17.42 -5.53 -12.10
N VAL A 151 18.47 -5.52 -11.28
CA VAL A 151 19.00 -6.76 -10.64
C VAL A 151 17.94 -7.39 -9.74
N ALA A 152 17.26 -6.59 -8.91
CA ALA A 152 16.16 -7.06 -8.06
C ALA A 152 15.03 -7.67 -8.90
N ALA A 153 14.61 -7.00 -9.98
CA ALA A 153 13.58 -7.49 -10.88
C ALA A 153 13.98 -8.84 -11.54
N ILE A 154 15.23 -8.97 -11.99
CA ILE A 154 15.75 -10.23 -12.56
C ILE A 154 15.73 -11.33 -11.49
N ALA A 155 16.17 -11.05 -10.27
CA ALA A 155 16.16 -12.03 -9.18
C ALA A 155 14.74 -12.51 -8.84
N ILE A 156 13.77 -11.60 -8.74
CA ILE A 156 12.36 -11.92 -8.48
C ILE A 156 11.76 -12.73 -9.65
N ALA A 157 12.03 -12.34 -10.88
CA ALA A 157 11.56 -13.06 -12.07
C ALA A 157 12.14 -14.48 -12.15
N ALA A 158 13.44 -14.63 -11.89
CA ALA A 158 14.11 -15.94 -11.83
C ALA A 158 13.52 -16.82 -10.71
N ALA A 159 13.33 -16.27 -9.51
CA ALA A 159 12.69 -16.97 -8.40
C ALA A 159 11.26 -17.40 -8.77
N THR A 160 10.48 -16.55 -9.45
CA THR A 160 9.12 -16.89 -9.91
C THR A 160 9.13 -18.03 -10.93
N ARG A 161 10.16 -18.07 -11.77
CA ARG A 161 10.33 -19.14 -12.78
C ARG A 161 10.68 -20.48 -12.13
N LEU A 162 11.57 -20.47 -11.15
CA LEU A 162 12.06 -21.67 -10.47
C LEU A 162 11.01 -22.23 -9.50
N GLN A 163 10.53 -21.39 -8.60
CA GLN A 163 9.52 -21.76 -7.60
C GLN A 163 8.66 -20.54 -7.28
N ARG A 164 7.37 -20.56 -7.61
CA ARG A 164 6.45 -19.42 -7.39
C ARG A 164 6.48 -18.85 -5.96
N PRO A 165 6.46 -19.68 -4.90
CA PRO A 165 6.52 -19.14 -3.53
C PRO A 165 7.85 -18.44 -3.18
N ALA A 166 8.96 -18.86 -3.82
CA ALA A 166 10.28 -18.26 -3.56
C ALA A 166 10.34 -16.79 -3.95
N ALA A 167 9.57 -16.36 -4.96
CA ALA A 167 9.50 -14.95 -5.37
C ALA A 167 9.10 -14.03 -4.21
N ALA A 168 8.15 -14.45 -3.36
CA ALA A 168 7.73 -13.65 -2.20
C ALA A 168 8.87 -13.53 -1.18
N SER A 169 9.59 -14.60 -0.90
CA SER A 169 10.73 -14.57 0.04
C SER A 169 11.90 -13.74 -0.48
N VAL A 170 12.22 -13.87 -1.78
CA VAL A 170 13.26 -13.05 -2.44
C VAL A 170 12.88 -11.58 -2.41
N SER A 171 11.64 -11.23 -2.77
CA SER A 171 11.14 -9.85 -2.71
C SER A 171 11.21 -9.28 -1.29
N ALA A 172 10.82 -10.07 -0.27
CA ALA A 172 10.91 -9.66 1.13
C ALA A 172 12.35 -9.44 1.58
N GLY A 173 13.27 -10.33 1.21
CA GLY A 173 14.70 -10.16 1.52
C GLY A 173 15.27 -8.88 0.90
N ILE A 174 14.96 -8.63 -0.38
CA ILE A 174 15.35 -7.38 -1.06
C ILE A 174 14.76 -6.17 -0.35
N LEU A 175 13.46 -6.20 -0.01
CA LEU A 175 12.80 -5.11 0.70
C LEU A 175 13.46 -4.82 2.06
N VAL A 176 13.75 -5.85 2.85
CA VAL A 176 14.40 -5.68 4.17
C VAL A 176 15.79 -5.05 4.03
N ILE A 177 16.61 -5.56 3.12
CA ILE A 177 17.95 -5.01 2.88
C ILE A 177 17.85 -3.55 2.42
N ALA A 178 17.01 -3.26 1.44
CA ALA A 178 16.79 -1.90 0.96
C ALA A 178 16.24 -0.98 2.07
N SER A 179 15.35 -1.48 2.94
CA SER A 179 14.82 -0.73 4.09
C SER A 179 15.92 -0.35 5.08
N ILE A 180 16.85 -1.25 5.36
CA ILE A 180 18.01 -0.95 6.24
C ILE A 180 18.87 0.14 5.61
N VAL A 181 19.17 0.04 4.31
CA VAL A 181 20.00 1.02 3.60
C VAL A 181 19.36 2.41 3.64
N VAL A 182 18.06 2.53 3.25
CA VAL A 182 17.40 3.84 3.25
C VAL A 182 17.16 4.37 4.66
N ALA A 183 17.02 3.52 5.69
CA ALA A 183 16.94 3.94 7.08
C ALA A 183 18.26 4.58 7.52
N VAL A 184 19.40 3.94 7.27
CA VAL A 184 20.71 4.50 7.58
C VAL A 184 20.91 5.83 6.85
N LEU A 185 20.62 5.88 5.53
CA LEU A 185 20.74 7.11 4.75
C LEU A 185 19.85 8.22 5.30
N THR A 186 18.56 7.96 5.53
CA THR A 186 17.61 8.97 6.03
C THR A 186 18.01 9.52 7.40
N LEU A 187 18.61 8.70 8.25
CA LEU A 187 19.04 9.11 9.60
C LEU A 187 20.38 9.86 9.61
N THR A 188 21.23 9.68 8.58
CA THR A 188 22.60 10.20 8.57
C THR A 188 22.84 11.36 7.61
N VAL A 189 22.06 11.47 6.50
CA VAL A 189 22.23 12.59 5.56
C VAL A 189 21.91 13.93 6.21
N PRO A 190 22.60 15.03 5.83
CA PRO A 190 22.27 16.36 6.32
C PRO A 190 20.86 16.78 5.88
N VAL A 191 20.15 17.48 6.75
CA VAL A 191 18.84 18.09 6.46
C VAL A 191 19.02 19.59 6.41
N ALA A 192 18.39 20.25 5.44
CA ALA A 192 18.42 21.70 5.32
C ALA A 192 17.75 22.37 6.53
N ALA A 193 18.32 23.48 7.00
CA ALA A 193 17.73 24.24 8.10
C ALA A 193 16.32 24.75 7.71
N PRO A 194 15.34 24.70 8.63
CA PRO A 194 15.41 24.42 10.06
C PRO A 194 15.31 22.95 10.47
N GLY A 195 15.57 21.99 9.59
CA GLY A 195 15.48 20.55 9.86
C GLY A 195 14.18 19.90 9.39
N PHE A 196 13.29 20.66 8.73
CA PHE A 196 12.06 20.20 8.10
C PHE A 196 11.62 21.19 7.02
N ALA A 197 10.77 20.73 6.09
CA ALA A 197 10.13 21.58 5.08
C ALA A 197 8.62 21.33 5.07
N LEU A 198 7.85 22.41 5.03
CA LEU A 198 6.40 22.40 4.96
C LEU A 198 5.96 23.22 3.74
N ASP A 199 4.90 22.80 3.09
CA ASP A 199 4.23 23.59 2.07
C ASP A 199 3.70 24.88 2.72
N PRO A 200 4.09 26.07 2.23
CA PRO A 200 3.73 27.33 2.86
C PRO A 200 2.23 27.64 2.81
N ALA A 201 1.48 27.05 1.86
CA ALA A 201 0.06 27.28 1.71
C ALA A 201 -0.79 26.40 2.64
N THR A 202 -0.33 25.19 2.93
CA THR A 202 -1.13 24.16 3.61
C THR A 202 -0.53 23.63 4.89
N GLY A 203 0.75 23.88 5.14
CA GLY A 203 1.46 23.33 6.30
C GLY A 203 1.75 21.82 6.20
N VAL A 204 1.41 21.19 5.07
CA VAL A 204 1.71 19.76 4.82
C VAL A 204 3.22 19.57 4.65
N PRO A 205 3.84 18.56 5.29
CA PRO A 205 5.26 18.31 5.14
C PRO A 205 5.60 17.91 3.70
N THR A 206 6.70 18.46 3.20
CA THR A 206 7.29 18.14 1.89
C THR A 206 8.65 17.48 2.09
N GLY A 207 9.14 16.75 1.08
CA GLY A 207 10.46 16.11 1.16
C GLY A 207 11.66 17.07 0.95
N GLU A 208 11.43 18.37 0.80
CA GLU A 208 12.42 19.33 0.27
C GLU A 208 13.60 19.61 1.18
N ALA A 209 13.45 19.40 2.50
CA ALA A 209 14.58 19.55 3.42
C ALA A 209 15.61 18.41 3.32
N LEU A 210 15.28 17.29 2.65
CA LEU A 210 16.19 16.17 2.42
C LEU A 210 16.85 16.28 1.04
N PRO A 211 18.10 15.80 0.90
CA PRO A 211 18.83 15.84 -0.37
C PRO A 211 18.09 15.15 -1.52
N ALA A 212 18.22 15.67 -2.73
CA ALA A 212 17.66 15.07 -3.96
C ALA A 212 18.09 13.62 -4.15
N ASP A 213 19.33 13.29 -3.79
CA ASP A 213 19.91 11.94 -3.86
C ASP A 213 19.13 10.91 -3.01
N LEU A 214 18.66 11.30 -1.83
CA LEU A 214 17.81 10.42 -1.02
C LEU A 214 16.40 10.33 -1.59
N ARG A 215 15.85 11.46 -2.03
CA ARG A 215 14.49 11.56 -2.51
C ARG A 215 14.26 10.74 -3.78
N VAL A 216 15.28 10.57 -4.62
CA VAL A 216 15.21 9.77 -5.86
C VAL A 216 15.19 8.26 -5.60
N LEU A 217 15.46 7.82 -4.35
CA LEU A 217 15.34 6.41 -3.94
C LEU A 217 13.89 5.99 -3.65
N THR A 218 12.95 6.95 -3.49
CA THR A 218 11.57 6.63 -3.08
C THR A 218 10.73 5.92 -4.16
N PRO A 219 10.85 6.19 -5.48
CA PRO A 219 10.00 5.58 -6.48
C PRO A 219 10.02 4.04 -6.50
N PRO A 220 11.16 3.33 -6.38
CA PRO A 220 11.16 1.87 -6.32
C PRO A 220 10.29 1.30 -5.19
N PHE A 221 10.27 1.93 -4.02
CA PHE A 221 9.47 1.50 -2.88
C PHE A 221 7.98 1.81 -3.09
N ASN A 222 7.67 3.06 -3.44
CA ASN A 222 6.29 3.52 -3.58
C ASN A 222 5.60 2.90 -4.80
N ILE A 223 6.25 2.91 -5.96
CA ILE A 223 5.65 2.39 -7.20
C ILE A 223 5.48 0.87 -7.10
N ALA A 224 6.53 0.14 -6.70
CA ALA A 224 6.42 -1.30 -6.57
C ALA A 224 5.42 -1.72 -5.49
N GLY A 225 5.42 -1.03 -4.35
CA GLY A 225 4.49 -1.30 -3.25
C GLY A 225 3.05 -0.99 -3.61
N ALA A 226 2.77 0.20 -4.15
CA ALA A 226 1.42 0.60 -4.56
C ALA A 226 0.90 -0.29 -5.71
N PHE A 227 1.73 -0.61 -6.70
CA PHE A 227 1.35 -1.51 -7.79
C PHE A 227 1.06 -2.92 -7.28
N ALA A 228 1.89 -3.46 -6.39
CA ALA A 228 1.65 -4.76 -5.79
C ALA A 228 0.34 -4.78 -4.99
N LEU A 229 0.05 -3.74 -4.20
CA LEU A 229 -1.18 -3.64 -3.42
C LEU A 229 -2.41 -3.52 -4.33
N VAL A 230 -2.44 -2.51 -5.21
CA VAL A 230 -3.60 -2.18 -6.03
C VAL A 230 -3.87 -3.25 -7.08
N PHE A 231 -2.88 -3.56 -7.92
CA PHE A 231 -3.08 -4.54 -8.99
C PHE A 231 -3.13 -5.97 -8.47
N GLY A 232 -2.50 -6.26 -7.35
CA GLY A 232 -2.66 -7.55 -6.67
C GLY A 232 -4.06 -7.74 -6.13
N ALA A 233 -4.68 -6.71 -5.56
CA ALA A 233 -6.07 -6.73 -5.11
C ALA A 233 -7.04 -6.86 -6.30
N VAL A 234 -6.82 -6.12 -7.40
CA VAL A 234 -7.59 -6.25 -8.65
C VAL A 234 -7.43 -7.66 -9.26
N TYR A 235 -6.22 -8.20 -9.27
CA TYR A 235 -5.98 -9.56 -9.75
C TYR A 235 -6.67 -10.60 -8.87
N SER A 236 -6.65 -10.43 -7.56
CA SER A 236 -7.40 -11.26 -6.63
C SER A 236 -8.91 -11.18 -6.90
N ALA A 237 -9.48 -9.97 -7.10
CA ALA A 237 -10.88 -9.81 -7.51
C ALA A 237 -11.19 -10.60 -8.78
N TYR A 238 -10.33 -10.50 -9.80
CA TYR A 238 -10.50 -11.20 -11.07
C TYR A 238 -10.50 -12.73 -10.91
N ILE A 239 -9.71 -13.28 -9.98
CA ILE A 239 -9.68 -14.73 -9.73
C ILE A 239 -11.05 -15.22 -9.24
N PHE A 240 -11.76 -14.46 -8.43
CA PHE A 240 -13.00 -14.86 -7.76
C PHE A 240 -14.28 -14.33 -8.40
N MET A 241 -14.19 -13.45 -9.43
CA MET A 241 -15.37 -12.97 -10.14
C MET A 241 -15.86 -13.96 -11.21
N PRO A 242 -17.16 -13.93 -11.59
CA PRO A 242 -17.68 -14.67 -12.74
C PRO A 242 -16.95 -14.28 -14.02
N LYS A 243 -16.18 -15.20 -14.60
CA LYS A 243 -15.27 -14.91 -15.71
C LYS A 243 -15.97 -14.90 -17.06
N ARG A 244 -15.86 -13.80 -17.79
CA ARG A 244 -16.18 -13.73 -19.23
C ARG A 244 -14.86 -13.68 -20.02
N ARG A 245 -14.52 -14.78 -20.70
CA ARG A 245 -13.30 -14.88 -21.52
C ARG A 245 -13.59 -14.45 -22.96
N VAL A 246 -13.40 -13.17 -23.24
CA VAL A 246 -13.56 -12.58 -24.58
C VAL A 246 -12.28 -12.76 -25.39
N LEU A 247 -11.12 -12.61 -24.76
CA LEU A 247 -9.83 -12.77 -25.41
C LEU A 247 -9.13 -14.04 -24.89
N ARG A 248 -8.86 -14.98 -25.82
CA ARG A 248 -8.06 -16.17 -25.55
C ARG A 248 -6.76 -16.06 -26.30
N VAL A 249 -5.64 -16.09 -25.59
CA VAL A 249 -4.29 -16.09 -26.20
C VAL A 249 -3.78 -17.51 -26.18
N ALA A 250 -3.70 -18.12 -27.34
CA ALA A 250 -2.93 -19.34 -27.58
C ALA A 250 -1.43 -19.00 -27.49
N GLY A 251 -0.55 -20.01 -27.30
CA GLY A 251 0.88 -19.79 -27.16
C GLY A 251 1.45 -18.83 -28.22
N GLY A 252 2.43 -18.03 -27.86
CA GLY A 252 3.11 -17.08 -28.74
C GLY A 252 4.62 -17.04 -28.45
N PRO A 253 5.40 -16.30 -29.25
CA PRO A 253 6.84 -16.13 -29.03
C PRO A 253 7.21 -15.76 -27.61
N PRO A 254 8.42 -16.05 -27.14
CA PRO A 254 8.80 -15.92 -25.72
C PRO A 254 8.54 -14.55 -25.08
N ILE A 255 8.60 -13.47 -25.85
CA ILE A 255 8.37 -12.09 -25.38
C ILE A 255 6.92 -11.68 -25.61
N ILE A 256 6.36 -11.95 -26.78
CA ILE A 256 5.01 -11.52 -27.18
C ILE A 256 3.93 -12.30 -26.44
N GLY A 257 4.14 -13.61 -26.21
CA GLY A 257 3.17 -14.47 -25.53
C GLY A 257 2.84 -14.04 -24.08
N PRO A 258 3.81 -13.68 -23.22
CA PRO A 258 3.53 -13.13 -21.89
C PRO A 258 2.81 -11.79 -21.92
N LEU A 259 3.20 -10.89 -22.83
CA LEU A 259 2.57 -9.57 -22.99
C LEU A 259 1.11 -9.71 -23.44
N ALA A 260 0.86 -10.52 -24.47
CA ALA A 260 -0.48 -10.80 -24.98
C ALA A 260 -1.38 -11.46 -23.92
N ARG A 261 -0.82 -12.33 -23.07
CA ARG A 261 -1.56 -12.88 -21.91
C ARG A 261 -1.88 -11.82 -20.86
N GLY A 262 -0.98 -10.88 -20.60
CA GLY A 262 -1.24 -9.74 -19.74
C GLY A 262 -2.39 -8.89 -20.26
N VAL A 263 -2.36 -8.53 -21.55
CA VAL A 263 -3.45 -7.80 -22.22
C VAL A 263 -4.77 -8.59 -22.13
N ALA A 264 -4.73 -9.91 -22.39
CA ALA A 264 -5.93 -10.75 -22.28
C ALA A 264 -6.53 -10.76 -20.86
N VAL A 265 -5.71 -10.76 -19.82
CA VAL A 265 -6.18 -10.65 -18.43
C VAL A 265 -6.91 -9.34 -18.21
N VAL A 266 -6.35 -8.22 -18.67
CA VAL A 266 -6.96 -6.88 -18.53
C VAL A 266 -8.29 -6.82 -19.29
N VAL A 267 -8.32 -7.25 -20.56
CA VAL A 267 -9.54 -7.25 -21.39
C VAL A 267 -10.61 -8.14 -20.77
N ASN A 268 -10.25 -9.35 -20.33
CA ASN A 268 -11.20 -10.27 -19.72
C ASN A 268 -11.68 -9.80 -18.34
N PHE A 269 -10.85 -9.07 -17.59
CA PHE A 269 -11.27 -8.42 -16.35
C PHE A 269 -12.42 -7.44 -16.63
N PHE A 270 -12.23 -6.49 -17.53
CA PHE A 270 -13.27 -5.51 -17.87
C PHE A 270 -14.52 -6.19 -18.44
N ALA A 271 -14.36 -7.18 -19.30
CA ALA A 271 -15.48 -7.95 -19.86
C ALA A 271 -16.26 -8.74 -18.78
N SER A 272 -15.65 -9.05 -17.65
CA SER A 272 -16.27 -9.78 -16.53
C SER A 272 -17.06 -8.87 -15.57
N ILE A 273 -16.84 -7.54 -15.59
CA ILE A 273 -17.50 -6.59 -14.68
C ILE A 273 -19.03 -6.67 -14.73
N PRO A 274 -19.70 -6.70 -15.92
CA PRO A 274 -21.17 -6.79 -15.97
C PRO A 274 -21.70 -8.06 -15.29
N GLY A 275 -21.00 -9.19 -15.46
CA GLY A 275 -21.33 -10.46 -14.80
C GLY A 275 -21.19 -10.38 -13.28
N ALA A 276 -20.13 -9.72 -12.80
CA ALA A 276 -19.90 -9.49 -11.37
C ALA A 276 -20.98 -8.57 -10.75
N VAL A 277 -21.37 -7.50 -11.45
CA VAL A 277 -22.46 -6.60 -11.01
C VAL A 277 -23.80 -7.36 -10.96
N GLY A 278 -24.07 -8.20 -11.95
CA GLY A 278 -25.26 -9.06 -11.95
C GLY A 278 -25.26 -10.07 -10.78
N ALA A 279 -24.11 -10.68 -10.49
CA ALA A 279 -23.97 -11.59 -9.35
C ALA A 279 -24.10 -10.85 -8.01
N LEU A 280 -23.57 -9.62 -7.90
CA LEU A 280 -23.74 -8.78 -6.72
C LEU A 280 -25.21 -8.46 -6.43
N ARG A 281 -25.96 -8.07 -7.46
CA ARG A 281 -27.40 -7.78 -7.34
C ARG A 281 -28.22 -9.00 -6.91
N ARG A 282 -27.80 -10.20 -7.30
CA ARG A 282 -28.44 -11.47 -6.90
C ARG A 282 -27.94 -12.01 -5.56
N GLY A 283 -26.96 -11.36 -4.90
CA GLY A 283 -26.37 -11.86 -3.66
C GLY A 283 -25.47 -13.09 -3.84
N THR A 284 -25.10 -13.45 -5.07
CA THR A 284 -24.30 -14.66 -5.39
C THR A 284 -22.83 -14.35 -5.66
N LEU A 285 -22.40 -13.09 -5.53
CA LEU A 285 -21.01 -12.70 -5.73
C LEU A 285 -20.14 -13.13 -4.53
N ASN A 286 -19.00 -13.75 -4.84
CA ASN A 286 -18.04 -14.09 -3.79
C ASN A 286 -17.58 -12.83 -3.03
N SER A 287 -17.60 -12.87 -1.68
CA SER A 287 -17.28 -11.73 -0.81
C SER A 287 -15.85 -11.21 -0.98
N ARG A 288 -14.94 -12.01 -1.52
CA ARG A 288 -13.57 -11.56 -1.85
C ARG A 288 -13.54 -10.50 -2.95
N VAL A 289 -14.51 -10.50 -3.88
CA VAL A 289 -14.52 -9.54 -4.98
C VAL A 289 -14.74 -8.12 -4.48
N PRO A 290 -15.84 -7.78 -3.77
CA PRO A 290 -16.01 -6.44 -3.21
C PRO A 290 -14.92 -6.09 -2.20
N ALA A 291 -14.47 -7.06 -1.38
CA ALA A 291 -13.40 -6.85 -0.42
C ALA A 291 -12.10 -6.38 -1.08
N THR A 292 -11.63 -7.11 -2.09
CA THR A 292 -10.37 -6.77 -2.77
C THR A 292 -10.50 -5.52 -3.65
N MET A 293 -11.69 -5.22 -4.19
CA MET A 293 -11.93 -3.95 -4.90
C MET A 293 -11.86 -2.75 -3.95
N LEU A 294 -12.39 -2.85 -2.72
CA LEU A 294 -12.23 -1.81 -1.70
C LEU A 294 -10.76 -1.64 -1.29
N ILE A 295 -10.01 -2.74 -1.14
CA ILE A 295 -8.56 -2.69 -0.87
C ILE A 295 -7.81 -2.00 -2.02
N ALA A 296 -8.15 -2.33 -3.28
CA ALA A 296 -7.54 -1.69 -4.45
C ALA A 296 -7.83 -0.18 -4.47
N LEU A 297 -9.07 0.22 -4.21
CA LEU A 297 -9.48 1.62 -4.12
C LEU A 297 -8.72 2.34 -3.01
N GLY A 298 -8.65 1.73 -1.81
CA GLY A 298 -7.92 2.27 -0.66
C GLY A 298 -6.42 2.41 -0.89
N GLY A 299 -5.80 1.50 -1.66
CA GLY A 299 -4.40 1.64 -2.07
C GLY A 299 -4.17 2.67 -3.18
N PHE A 300 -5.18 2.89 -4.04
CA PHE A 300 -5.11 3.84 -5.16
C PHE A 300 -5.28 5.29 -4.71
N ILE A 301 -6.22 5.57 -3.80
CA ILE A 301 -6.59 6.93 -3.38
C ILE A 301 -5.38 7.73 -2.85
N PRO A 302 -4.55 7.23 -1.90
CA PRO A 302 -3.40 7.99 -1.41
C PRO A 302 -2.39 8.33 -2.51
N GLY A 303 -2.16 7.39 -3.45
CA GLY A 303 -1.30 7.64 -4.59
C GLY A 303 -1.82 8.75 -5.51
N TRP A 304 -3.14 8.78 -5.74
CA TRP A 304 -3.80 9.81 -6.54
C TRP A 304 -3.76 11.18 -5.85
N THR A 305 -4.11 11.25 -4.57
CA THR A 305 -4.11 12.52 -3.82
C THR A 305 -2.71 13.08 -3.59
N SER A 306 -1.70 12.23 -3.42
CA SER A 306 -0.29 12.65 -3.44
C SER A 306 0.14 13.22 -4.80
N GLY A 307 -0.41 12.69 -5.90
CA GLY A 307 -0.25 13.26 -7.23
C GLY A 307 -0.89 14.65 -7.32
N LEU A 308 -2.14 14.81 -6.88
CA LEU A 308 -2.86 16.09 -6.86
C LEU A 308 -2.16 17.15 -6.02
N ASN A 309 -1.54 16.76 -4.91
CA ASN A 309 -0.75 17.66 -4.07
C ASN A 309 0.37 18.34 -4.86
N ARG A 310 1.02 17.62 -5.79
CA ARG A 310 2.05 18.19 -6.67
C ARG A 310 1.50 19.20 -7.69
N PHE A 311 0.19 19.21 -7.91
CA PHE A 311 -0.51 20.19 -8.75
C PHE A 311 -1.19 21.29 -7.93
N GLY A 312 -0.81 21.46 -6.66
CA GLY A 312 -1.32 22.50 -5.78
C GLY A 312 -2.67 22.21 -5.11
N VAL A 313 -3.22 21.00 -5.29
CA VAL A 313 -4.47 20.57 -4.60
C VAL A 313 -4.11 19.86 -3.29
N THR A 314 -3.68 20.63 -2.32
CA THR A 314 -3.01 20.14 -1.10
C THR A 314 -3.96 19.68 0.00
N TRP A 315 -5.18 20.23 0.07
CA TRP A 315 -6.20 19.83 1.04
C TRP A 315 -6.63 18.35 0.93
N SER A 316 -6.44 17.76 -0.25
CA SER A 316 -6.83 16.38 -0.51
C SER A 316 -5.84 15.34 0.05
N PHE A 317 -4.64 15.75 0.48
CA PHE A 317 -3.58 14.82 0.88
C PHE A 317 -4.00 13.97 2.09
N TYR A 318 -4.27 14.60 3.22
CA TYR A 318 -4.68 13.89 4.44
C TYR A 318 -6.04 13.21 4.33
N LEU A 319 -6.97 13.80 3.56
CA LEU A 319 -8.24 13.14 3.28
C LEU A 319 -8.01 11.85 2.47
N GLY A 320 -7.11 11.88 1.50
CA GLY A 320 -6.74 10.70 0.71
C GLY A 320 -6.10 9.60 1.55
N GLU A 321 -5.24 9.96 2.49
CA GLU A 321 -4.66 9.01 3.44
C GLU A 321 -5.73 8.37 4.32
N PHE A 322 -6.60 9.19 4.92
CA PHE A 322 -7.69 8.68 5.76
C PHE A 322 -8.63 7.75 4.98
N LEU A 323 -9.09 8.17 3.81
CA LEU A 323 -9.94 7.35 2.95
C LEU A 323 -9.21 6.07 2.49
N GLY A 324 -7.90 6.17 2.24
CA GLY A 324 -7.08 5.03 1.87
C GLY A 324 -7.14 3.92 2.91
N VAL A 325 -6.78 4.22 4.15
CA VAL A 325 -6.81 3.22 5.22
C VAL A 325 -8.24 2.78 5.56
N LEU A 326 -9.22 3.68 5.49
CA LEU A 326 -10.62 3.35 5.72
C LEU A 326 -11.14 2.33 4.71
N PHE A 327 -10.90 2.53 3.41
CA PHE A 327 -11.34 1.58 2.38
C PHE A 327 -10.61 0.24 2.47
N ILE A 328 -9.30 0.23 2.79
CA ILE A 328 -8.57 -1.02 3.02
C ILE A 328 -9.19 -1.74 4.23
N PHE A 329 -9.45 -1.05 5.33
CA PHE A 329 -10.05 -1.62 6.53
C PHE A 329 -11.45 -2.18 6.28
N VAL A 330 -12.33 -1.41 5.62
CA VAL A 330 -13.67 -1.88 5.25
C VAL A 330 -13.58 -3.08 4.31
N GLY A 331 -12.67 -3.06 3.33
CA GLY A 331 -12.41 -4.19 2.44
C GLY A 331 -12.07 -5.47 3.20
N PHE A 332 -11.20 -5.37 4.22
CA PHE A 332 -10.91 -6.50 5.09
C PHE A 332 -12.14 -6.97 5.88
N LEU A 333 -12.92 -6.05 6.43
CA LEU A 333 -14.14 -6.40 7.19
C LEU A 333 -15.19 -7.07 6.30
N VAL A 334 -15.31 -6.69 5.03
CA VAL A 334 -16.25 -7.31 4.08
C VAL A 334 -15.85 -8.75 3.74
N SER A 335 -14.56 -9.09 3.79
CA SER A 335 -14.08 -10.45 3.49
C SER A 335 -14.47 -11.44 4.59
N ILE A 336 -15.50 -12.26 4.34
CA ILE A 336 -15.96 -13.31 5.27
C ILE A 336 -14.87 -14.34 5.56
N GLU A 337 -13.99 -14.61 4.60
CA GLU A 337 -12.89 -15.56 4.77
C GLU A 337 -11.78 -15.03 5.68
N VAL A 338 -11.61 -13.74 5.72
CA VAL A 338 -10.66 -13.09 6.62
C VAL A 338 -11.27 -12.91 8.00
N PHE A 339 -12.53 -12.44 8.07
CA PHE A 339 -13.28 -12.18 9.30
C PHE A 339 -14.59 -12.97 9.37
N SER A 340 -14.51 -14.31 9.48
CA SER A 340 -15.67 -15.15 9.74
C SER A 340 -16.31 -14.85 11.09
N ASP A 341 -15.48 -14.53 12.09
CA ASP A 341 -15.91 -14.14 13.43
C ASP A 341 -15.29 -12.79 13.76
N ILE A 342 -16.11 -11.78 14.04
CA ILE A 342 -15.66 -10.52 14.62
C ILE A 342 -15.49 -10.75 16.12
N ARG A 343 -14.27 -10.71 16.61
CA ARG A 343 -13.91 -10.95 18.01
C ARG A 343 -13.22 -9.73 18.59
N LEU A 344 -13.30 -9.61 19.92
CA LEU A 344 -12.44 -8.68 20.63
C LEU A 344 -10.99 -9.19 20.52
N PRO A 345 -10.02 -8.40 19.98
CA PRO A 345 -8.65 -8.84 19.79
C PRO A 345 -8.03 -9.42 21.07
N PHE A 346 -7.21 -10.47 20.90
CA PHE A 346 -6.51 -11.17 21.98
C PHE A 346 -7.43 -11.82 23.05
N THR A 347 -8.75 -11.90 22.82
CA THR A 347 -9.71 -12.55 23.72
C THR A 347 -10.42 -13.72 23.03
N ARG A 348 -11.20 -14.48 23.81
CA ARG A 348 -12.10 -15.53 23.29
C ARG A 348 -13.51 -14.99 23.01
N ILE A 349 -13.77 -13.71 23.27
CA ILE A 349 -15.10 -13.10 23.15
C ILE A 349 -15.41 -12.87 21.66
N VAL A 350 -16.46 -13.54 21.18
CA VAL A 350 -16.99 -13.37 19.81
C VAL A 350 -18.09 -12.33 19.88
N LEU A 351 -17.89 -11.19 19.18
CA LEU A 351 -18.86 -10.10 19.10
C LEU A 351 -19.93 -10.38 18.02
N ALA A 352 -19.53 -10.99 16.91
CA ALA A 352 -20.44 -11.39 15.84
C ALA A 352 -19.88 -12.59 15.09
N ARG A 353 -20.75 -13.56 14.77
CA ARG A 353 -20.45 -14.69 13.89
C ARG A 353 -21.21 -14.53 12.58
N ARG A 354 -20.53 -14.66 11.46
CA ARG A 354 -21.15 -14.63 10.13
C ARG A 354 -21.37 -16.06 9.64
N ASP A 355 -22.61 -16.37 9.27
CA ASP A 355 -22.95 -17.68 8.71
C ASP A 355 -22.32 -17.83 7.32
N ARG A 356 -21.52 -18.89 7.15
CA ARG A 356 -20.94 -19.27 5.86
C ARG A 356 -21.97 -19.82 4.88
N THR A 357 -23.05 -20.40 5.40
CA THR A 357 -24.15 -21.00 4.63
C THR A 357 -24.98 -19.96 3.87
N ALA A 358 -25.06 -18.71 4.37
CA ALA A 358 -25.79 -17.64 3.69
C ALA A 358 -25.10 -17.15 2.39
N THR A 359 -23.88 -17.60 2.08
CA THR A 359 -23.08 -17.14 0.91
C THR A 359 -22.89 -18.20 -0.19
N GLY A 360 -23.61 -19.33 -0.14
CA GLY A 360 -23.52 -20.36 -1.21
C GLY A 360 -22.17 -21.05 -1.34
N LEU A 361 -21.34 -21.00 -0.31
CA LEU A 361 -20.06 -21.72 -0.22
C LEU A 361 -20.26 -23.00 0.56
N GLU A 362 -21.14 -23.90 0.11
CA GLU A 362 -21.06 -25.29 0.51
C GLU A 362 -19.74 -25.88 -0.02
N PRO A 363 -18.94 -26.54 0.82
CA PRO A 363 -17.87 -27.40 0.31
C PRO A 363 -18.55 -28.47 -0.56
N PRO A 364 -17.91 -28.90 -1.68
CA PRO A 364 -18.44 -30.01 -2.43
C PRO A 364 -18.66 -31.16 -1.45
N GLU A 365 -19.88 -31.67 -1.40
CA GLU A 365 -20.20 -32.89 -0.67
C GLU A 365 -19.16 -33.93 -1.05
N SER A 366 -18.40 -34.39 -0.06
CA SER A 366 -17.63 -35.59 -0.23
C SER A 366 -18.63 -36.68 -0.59
N GLU A 367 -18.61 -37.15 -1.85
CA GLU A 367 -19.22 -38.39 -2.23
C GLU A 367 -18.76 -39.44 -1.23
N THR A 368 -19.54 -39.65 -0.20
CA THR A 368 -19.44 -40.85 0.63
C THR A 368 -19.78 -41.98 -0.30
N ALA A 369 -18.74 -42.68 -0.75
CA ALA A 369 -18.83 -43.95 -1.39
C ALA A 369 -19.76 -44.87 -0.57
N SER A 370 -20.93 -45.10 -1.11
CA SER A 370 -21.75 -46.27 -0.80
C SER A 370 -21.67 -47.17 -2.03
N GLY A 371 -21.05 -48.31 -1.86
CA GLY A 371 -21.04 -49.37 -2.82
C GLY A 371 -19.75 -50.18 -2.79
#